data_55b2a1b2018015885f822b1a36d673a8
#
_entry.id   55b2a1b2018015885f822b1a36d673a8
#
_cell.length_a   1.000
_cell.length_b   1.000
_cell.length_c   1.000
_cell.angle_alpha   90.00
_cell.angle_beta   90.00
_cell.angle_gamma   90.00
#
_symmetry.space_group_name_H-M   'P 1'
#
loop_
_entity.id
_entity.type
_entity.pdbx_description
1 polymer ?
#
loop_
_entity_poly.entity_id
_entity_poly.type
_entity_poly.pdbx_seq_one_letter_code
_entity_poly.pdbx_strand_id
1 'polypeptide(L)'
;MRKIQSQGLHHVTLNGADRQTSIDFWEGLLGMPFIFEQPNLDSPHEAHLYFDPGDGRLITVFCDESRPKKMQRLAQDPGHVHHLAFSISQVSFWQAVDRLDERKIKHSGPKDRGFMDSIYFRDPLGLLIELASYRFDPPNGSTHSEVLTVAHILRVKAGAAAIEGCHVADAIEKMTHESAQSLSDKSLPQN
;
A
#
# COMPACT_ATOMS: atom_id res chain seq x y z
N MET A 1 15.47 -0.51 -28.00
CA MET A 1 13.99 -0.46 -27.99
C MET A 1 13.57 0.59 -26.98
N ARG A 2 12.70 1.55 -27.35
CA ARG A 2 12.20 2.57 -26.40
C ARG A 2 11.22 1.94 -25.44
N LYS A 3 11.34 2.25 -24.14
CA LYS A 3 10.44 1.74 -23.08
C LYS A 3 9.15 2.55 -23.06
N ILE A 4 8.02 1.90 -22.78
CA ILE A 4 6.80 2.58 -22.36
C ILE A 4 7.04 3.03 -20.92
N GLN A 5 6.92 4.33 -20.66
CA GLN A 5 7.12 4.89 -19.33
C GLN A 5 5.77 5.13 -18.66
N SER A 6 5.49 4.36 -17.62
CA SER A 6 4.36 4.60 -16.71
C SER A 6 4.74 5.70 -15.71
N GLN A 7 3.77 6.50 -15.30
CA GLN A 7 3.91 7.51 -14.25
C GLN A 7 3.43 6.99 -12.88
N GLY A 8 3.21 5.70 -12.76
CA GLY A 8 2.72 5.04 -11.56
C GLY A 8 1.33 4.44 -11.74
N LEU A 9 0.77 3.97 -10.62
CA LEU A 9 -0.58 3.43 -10.58
C LEU A 9 -1.59 4.58 -10.75
N HIS A 10 -2.58 4.41 -11.65
CA HIS A 10 -3.67 5.35 -11.81
C HIS A 10 -4.88 4.97 -10.93
N HIS A 11 -5.35 3.75 -11.06
CA HIS A 11 -6.43 3.18 -10.24
C HIS A 11 -6.35 1.66 -10.22
N VAL A 12 -7.08 1.06 -9.30
CA VAL A 12 -7.36 -0.39 -9.24
C VAL A 12 -8.86 -0.57 -9.35
N THR A 13 -9.29 -1.40 -10.30
CA THR A 13 -10.70 -1.78 -10.45
C THR A 13 -10.92 -3.20 -9.96
N LEU A 14 -11.90 -3.40 -9.12
CA LEU A 14 -12.25 -4.66 -8.49
C LEU A 14 -13.67 -5.09 -8.90
N ASN A 15 -13.92 -6.39 -8.90
CA ASN A 15 -15.26 -6.92 -9.03
C ASN A 15 -15.92 -7.01 -7.64
N GLY A 16 -16.98 -6.23 -7.42
CA GLY A 16 -17.79 -6.24 -6.21
C GLY A 16 -19.03 -7.13 -6.34
N ALA A 17 -19.74 -7.32 -5.22
CA ALA A 17 -21.10 -7.82 -5.20
C ALA A 17 -22.06 -6.63 -5.27
N ASP A 18 -22.94 -6.45 -4.28
CA ASP A 18 -23.81 -5.29 -4.24
C ASP A 18 -23.08 -3.99 -3.84
N ARG A 19 -23.73 -2.88 -4.11
CA ARG A 19 -23.27 -1.53 -3.81
C ARG A 19 -22.96 -1.31 -2.32
N GLN A 20 -23.89 -1.70 -1.45
CA GLN A 20 -23.78 -1.41 -0.02
C GLN A 20 -22.60 -2.15 0.62
N THR A 21 -22.36 -3.41 0.25
CA THR A 21 -21.20 -4.17 0.73
C THR A 21 -19.88 -3.48 0.40
N SER A 22 -19.76 -2.87 -0.78
CA SER A 22 -18.56 -2.13 -1.17
C SER A 22 -18.39 -0.84 -0.36
N ILE A 23 -19.46 -0.08 -0.15
CA ILE A 23 -19.44 1.15 0.66
C ILE A 23 -19.09 0.83 2.13
N ASP A 24 -19.74 -0.16 2.73
CA ASP A 24 -19.50 -0.58 4.12
C ASP A 24 -18.05 -1.00 4.35
N PHE A 25 -17.42 -1.58 3.35
CA PHE A 25 -16.03 -2.01 3.45
C PHE A 25 -15.04 -0.87 3.17
N TRP A 26 -15.12 -0.25 2.00
CA TRP A 26 -14.12 0.74 1.58
C TRP A 26 -14.22 2.04 2.35
N GLU A 27 -15.41 2.58 2.52
CA GLU A 27 -15.65 3.77 3.32
C GLU A 27 -15.83 3.43 4.80
N GLY A 28 -16.70 2.49 5.12
CA GLY A 28 -17.13 2.21 6.51
C GLY A 28 -16.06 1.53 7.37
N LEU A 29 -15.21 0.67 6.80
CA LEU A 29 -14.13 0.01 7.53
C LEU A 29 -12.78 0.68 7.29
N LEU A 30 -12.40 0.90 6.02
CA LEU A 30 -11.09 1.43 5.66
C LEU A 30 -11.02 2.96 5.67
N GLY A 31 -12.15 3.66 5.76
CA GLY A 31 -12.21 5.11 5.81
C GLY A 31 -11.85 5.81 4.50
N MET A 32 -12.00 5.11 3.37
CA MET A 32 -11.80 5.67 2.03
C MET A 32 -13.10 6.31 1.55
N PRO A 33 -13.21 7.64 1.45
CA PRO A 33 -14.45 8.30 1.07
C PRO A 33 -15.02 7.77 -0.25
N PHE A 34 -16.32 7.48 -0.25
CA PHE A 34 -17.06 7.23 -1.48
C PHE A 34 -17.22 8.56 -2.22
N ILE A 35 -16.73 8.64 -3.48
CA ILE A 35 -16.68 9.86 -4.25
C ILE A 35 -17.93 10.02 -5.12
N PHE A 36 -18.18 9.03 -5.96
CA PHE A 36 -19.34 8.99 -6.87
C PHE A 36 -19.52 7.60 -7.44
N GLU A 37 -20.64 7.41 -8.15
CA GLU A 37 -20.90 6.24 -8.97
C GLU A 37 -21.47 6.64 -10.33
N GLN A 38 -21.31 5.75 -11.29
CA GLN A 38 -21.94 5.84 -12.60
C GLN A 38 -22.17 4.43 -13.14
N PRO A 39 -22.96 4.22 -14.20
CA PRO A 39 -23.03 2.93 -14.88
C PRO A 39 -21.65 2.54 -15.43
N ASN A 40 -21.32 1.24 -15.40
CA ASN A 40 -20.19 0.71 -16.15
C ASN A 40 -20.47 0.85 -17.65
N LEU A 41 -19.64 1.60 -18.39
CA LEU A 41 -19.89 1.90 -19.79
C LEU A 41 -19.84 0.67 -20.71
N ASP A 42 -19.08 -0.36 -20.30
CA ASP A 42 -18.97 -1.62 -21.04
C ASP A 42 -20.05 -2.64 -20.63
N SER A 43 -20.67 -2.44 -19.46
CA SER A 43 -21.68 -3.34 -18.87
C SER A 43 -22.69 -2.53 -18.08
N PRO A 44 -23.68 -1.88 -18.74
CA PRO A 44 -24.55 -0.87 -18.10
C PRO A 44 -25.45 -1.37 -16.95
N HIS A 45 -25.55 -2.69 -16.75
CA HIS A 45 -26.25 -3.28 -15.60
C HIS A 45 -25.39 -3.26 -14.32
N GLU A 46 -24.10 -2.98 -14.44
CA GLU A 46 -23.18 -2.83 -13.30
C GLU A 46 -23.05 -1.36 -12.93
N ALA A 47 -23.04 -1.06 -11.63
CA ALA A 47 -22.61 0.23 -11.11
C ALA A 47 -21.09 0.26 -10.97
N HIS A 48 -20.47 1.39 -11.33
CA HIS A 48 -19.04 1.64 -11.17
C HIS A 48 -18.85 2.66 -10.03
N LEU A 49 -18.41 2.18 -8.88
CA LEU A 49 -18.17 2.96 -7.67
C LEU A 49 -16.73 3.44 -7.61
N TYR A 50 -16.51 4.62 -7.01
CA TYR A 50 -15.19 5.24 -6.89
C TYR A 50 -14.92 5.65 -5.45
N PHE A 51 -13.74 5.29 -4.92
CA PHE A 51 -13.28 5.58 -3.56
C PHE A 51 -11.91 6.24 -3.59
N ASP A 52 -11.66 7.16 -2.65
CA ASP A 52 -10.38 7.85 -2.49
C ASP A 52 -9.54 7.20 -1.36
N PRO A 53 -8.45 6.50 -1.67
CA PRO A 53 -7.53 5.99 -0.65
C PRO A 53 -6.63 7.06 -0.01
N GLY A 54 -6.72 8.32 -0.45
CA GLY A 54 -6.00 9.45 0.13
C GLY A 54 -4.60 9.70 -0.46
N ASP A 55 -4.24 9.03 -1.54
CA ASP A 55 -2.92 9.16 -2.19
C ASP A 55 -2.98 9.75 -3.61
N GLY A 56 -4.15 10.27 -4.00
CA GLY A 56 -4.42 10.83 -5.33
C GLY A 56 -4.69 9.80 -6.41
N ARG A 57 -4.86 8.52 -6.04
CA ARG A 57 -5.28 7.43 -6.91
C ARG A 57 -6.70 7.02 -6.56
N LEU A 58 -7.23 6.01 -7.24
CA LEU A 58 -8.59 5.56 -6.99
C LEU A 58 -8.64 4.05 -6.78
N ILE A 59 -9.50 3.63 -5.86
CA ILE A 59 -10.04 2.29 -5.82
C ILE A 59 -11.42 2.36 -6.45
N THR A 60 -11.67 1.51 -7.44
CA THR A 60 -12.97 1.46 -8.09
C THR A 60 -13.54 0.06 -8.03
N VAL A 61 -14.87 -0.05 -8.03
CA VAL A 61 -15.55 -1.33 -7.88
C VAL A 61 -16.71 -1.42 -8.87
N PHE A 62 -16.72 -2.50 -9.67
CA PHE A 62 -17.89 -2.85 -10.46
C PHE A 62 -18.85 -3.67 -9.61
N CYS A 63 -20.00 -3.11 -9.30
CA CYS A 63 -21.03 -3.73 -8.49
C CYS A 63 -22.21 -4.20 -9.32
N ASP A 64 -22.75 -5.36 -8.95
CA ASP A 64 -23.96 -5.94 -9.55
C ASP A 64 -24.77 -6.58 -8.42
N GLU A 65 -25.98 -6.06 -8.18
CA GLU A 65 -26.88 -6.50 -7.12
C GLU A 65 -27.29 -7.98 -7.24
N SER A 66 -27.15 -8.58 -8.44
CA SER A 66 -27.42 -9.99 -8.68
C SER A 66 -26.29 -10.93 -8.25
N ARG A 67 -25.08 -10.40 -8.02
CA ARG A 67 -23.92 -11.20 -7.62
C ARG A 67 -24.02 -11.66 -6.17
N PRO A 68 -23.77 -12.95 -5.91
CA PRO A 68 -23.85 -13.48 -4.55
C PRO A 68 -22.72 -12.91 -3.67
N LYS A 69 -23.07 -12.46 -2.47
CA LYS A 69 -22.11 -12.14 -1.40
C LYS A 69 -21.49 -13.42 -0.87
N LYS A 70 -20.50 -13.95 -1.55
CA LYS A 70 -19.83 -15.16 -1.09
C LYS A 70 -18.37 -14.89 -0.87
N MET A 71 -17.94 -14.93 0.40
CA MET A 71 -16.53 -14.94 0.72
C MET A 71 -15.90 -16.20 0.15
N GLN A 72 -15.06 -16.05 -0.86
CA GLN A 72 -14.31 -17.12 -1.47
C GLN A 72 -12.83 -16.72 -1.50
N ARG A 73 -11.96 -17.60 -0.99
CA ARG A 73 -10.52 -17.37 -1.13
C ARG A 73 -10.19 -17.30 -2.61
N LEU A 74 -9.64 -16.16 -3.04
CA LEU A 74 -9.25 -15.97 -4.44
C LEU A 74 -8.12 -16.93 -4.80
N ALA A 75 -8.12 -17.39 -6.05
CA ALA A 75 -7.04 -18.19 -6.61
C ALA A 75 -5.71 -17.40 -6.55
N GLN A 76 -4.62 -18.13 -6.38
CA GLN A 76 -3.27 -17.58 -6.31
C GLN A 76 -2.41 -18.06 -7.48
N ASP A 77 -3.03 -18.24 -8.64
CA ASP A 77 -2.33 -18.64 -9.85
C ASP A 77 -1.41 -17.51 -10.34
N PRO A 78 -0.33 -17.82 -11.06
CA PRO A 78 0.52 -16.80 -11.67
C PRO A 78 -0.28 -15.79 -12.50
N GLY A 79 -0.01 -14.50 -12.29
CA GLY A 79 -0.75 -13.40 -12.94
C GLY A 79 -1.94 -12.86 -12.17
N HIS A 80 -2.39 -13.53 -11.10
CA HIS A 80 -3.43 -13.00 -10.23
C HIS A 80 -2.86 -12.06 -9.16
N VAL A 81 -3.66 -11.08 -8.73
CA VAL A 81 -3.32 -10.22 -7.59
C VAL A 81 -3.33 -11.06 -6.31
N HIS A 82 -2.20 -11.09 -5.59
CA HIS A 82 -2.11 -11.80 -4.32
C HIS A 82 -2.82 -11.04 -3.19
N HIS A 83 -2.54 -9.73 -3.07
CA HIS A 83 -3.17 -8.82 -2.11
C HIS A 83 -3.02 -7.36 -2.58
N LEU A 84 -3.81 -6.48 -1.97
CA LEU A 84 -3.61 -5.04 -2.04
C LEU A 84 -3.08 -4.55 -0.70
N ALA A 85 -1.98 -3.81 -0.73
CA ALA A 85 -1.37 -3.21 0.45
C ALA A 85 -1.62 -1.70 0.48
N PHE A 86 -2.12 -1.20 1.61
CA PHE A 86 -2.34 0.22 1.86
C PHE A 86 -1.40 0.71 2.96
N SER A 87 -0.79 1.87 2.73
CA SER A 87 0.11 2.49 3.69
C SER A 87 -0.69 3.21 4.77
N ILE A 88 -0.29 3.02 6.02
CA ILE A 88 -0.83 3.75 7.18
C ILE A 88 0.30 4.16 8.11
N SER A 89 0.05 5.15 8.99
CA SER A 89 1.02 5.53 10.01
C SER A 89 1.17 4.46 11.09
N GLN A 90 2.28 4.47 11.84
CA GLN A 90 2.48 3.56 12.97
C GLN A 90 1.36 3.67 14.03
N VAL A 91 0.89 4.89 14.30
CA VAL A 91 -0.23 5.09 15.23
C VAL A 91 -1.52 4.48 14.69
N SER A 92 -1.82 4.73 13.41
CA SER A 92 -3.00 4.17 12.75
C SER A 92 -2.94 2.66 12.61
N PHE A 93 -1.74 2.07 12.52
CA PHE A 93 -1.55 0.62 12.44
C PHE A 93 -2.08 -0.07 13.70
N TRP A 94 -1.67 0.38 14.89
CA TRP A 94 -2.12 -0.22 16.14
C TRP A 94 -3.62 0.02 16.40
N GLN A 95 -4.13 1.21 16.06
CA GLN A 95 -5.57 1.47 16.09
C GLN A 95 -6.35 0.56 15.12
N ALA A 96 -5.78 0.23 13.96
CA ALA A 96 -6.42 -0.69 13.01
C ALA A 96 -6.47 -2.13 13.56
N VAL A 97 -5.42 -2.58 14.26
CA VAL A 97 -5.43 -3.88 14.97
C VAL A 97 -6.60 -3.94 15.95
N ASP A 98 -6.70 -2.94 16.84
CA ASP A 98 -7.77 -2.87 17.83
C ASP A 98 -9.17 -2.86 17.18
N ARG A 99 -9.36 -2.08 16.12
CA ARG A 99 -10.64 -2.00 15.40
C ARG A 99 -11.02 -3.29 14.70
N LEU A 100 -10.06 -4.03 14.15
CA LEU A 100 -10.31 -5.33 13.55
C LEU A 100 -10.74 -6.35 14.63
N ASP A 101 -10.10 -6.33 15.80
CA ASP A 101 -10.47 -7.18 16.93
C ASP A 101 -11.86 -6.83 17.47
N GLU A 102 -12.17 -5.56 17.72
CA GLU A 102 -13.49 -5.08 18.17
C GLU A 102 -14.61 -5.50 17.22
N ARG A 103 -14.36 -5.43 15.91
CA ARG A 103 -15.31 -5.85 14.86
C ARG A 103 -15.29 -7.34 14.60
N LYS A 104 -14.46 -8.11 15.31
CA LYS A 104 -14.29 -9.57 15.16
C LYS A 104 -13.93 -9.97 13.71
N ILE A 105 -13.18 -9.13 13.03
CA ILE A 105 -12.67 -9.41 11.67
C ILE A 105 -11.43 -10.26 11.83
N LYS A 106 -11.47 -11.47 11.27
CA LYS A 106 -10.33 -12.39 11.30
C LYS A 106 -9.13 -11.81 10.54
N HIS A 107 -8.00 -11.73 11.21
CA HIS A 107 -6.74 -11.20 10.66
C HIS A 107 -5.53 -12.05 11.08
N SER A 108 -4.36 -11.77 10.50
CA SER A 108 -3.12 -12.51 10.73
C SER A 108 -2.45 -12.25 12.09
N GLY A 109 -2.91 -11.22 12.84
CA GLY A 109 -2.09 -10.53 13.82
C GLY A 109 -1.00 -9.68 13.17
N PRO A 110 -0.38 -8.75 13.93
CA PRO A 110 0.76 -7.97 13.47
C PRO A 110 1.92 -8.86 13.04
N LYS A 111 2.57 -8.51 11.94
CA LYS A 111 3.75 -9.20 11.37
C LYS A 111 4.89 -8.22 11.24
N ASP A 112 5.98 -8.51 11.94
CA ASP A 112 7.25 -7.81 11.78
C ASP A 112 7.91 -8.23 10.44
N ARG A 113 8.23 -7.24 9.60
CA ARG A 113 8.93 -7.43 8.32
C ARG A 113 10.33 -6.80 8.33
N GLY A 114 10.85 -6.45 9.53
CA GLY A 114 12.14 -5.81 9.71
C GLY A 114 12.08 -4.30 9.53
N PHE A 115 11.65 -3.81 8.38
CA PHE A 115 11.56 -2.39 8.04
C PHE A 115 10.13 -1.82 8.04
N MET A 116 9.12 -2.69 8.20
CA MET A 116 7.71 -2.32 8.30
C MET A 116 6.94 -3.33 9.15
N ASP A 117 5.78 -2.90 9.65
CA ASP A 117 4.76 -3.75 10.23
C ASP A 117 3.65 -4.00 9.23
N SER A 118 3.10 -5.21 9.23
CA SER A 118 2.01 -5.61 8.35
C SER A 118 0.92 -6.34 9.10
N ILE A 119 -0.35 -6.14 8.73
CA ILE A 119 -1.49 -6.95 9.17
C ILE A 119 -2.35 -7.30 7.97
N TYR A 120 -2.80 -8.56 7.91
CA TYR A 120 -3.54 -9.10 6.77
C TYR A 120 -4.94 -9.53 7.20
N PHE A 121 -5.93 -9.13 6.45
CA PHE A 121 -7.33 -9.57 6.60
C PHE A 121 -8.00 -9.64 5.22
N ARG A 122 -9.26 -10.07 5.17
CA ARG A 122 -9.97 -10.20 3.90
C ARG A 122 -11.14 -9.23 3.83
N ASP A 123 -11.38 -8.75 2.63
CA ASP A 123 -12.63 -8.06 2.30
C ASP A 123 -13.81 -9.05 2.35
N PRO A 124 -15.07 -8.61 2.27
CA PRO A 124 -16.24 -9.46 2.29
C PRO A 124 -16.30 -10.52 1.18
N LEU A 125 -15.54 -10.36 0.11
CA LEU A 125 -15.54 -11.24 -1.06
C LEU A 125 -14.31 -12.14 -1.13
N GLY A 126 -13.34 -11.95 -0.21
CA GLY A 126 -12.19 -12.82 -0.05
C GLY A 126 -10.88 -12.27 -0.61
N LEU A 127 -10.85 -11.04 -1.13
CA LEU A 127 -9.61 -10.35 -1.49
C LEU A 127 -8.76 -10.15 -0.24
N LEU A 128 -7.48 -10.51 -0.32
CA LEU A 128 -6.54 -10.26 0.77
C LEU A 128 -6.12 -8.79 0.78
N ILE A 129 -6.32 -8.14 1.91
CA ILE A 129 -5.91 -6.76 2.17
C ILE A 129 -4.75 -6.79 3.16
N GLU A 130 -3.78 -5.93 2.94
CA GLU A 130 -2.69 -5.64 3.85
C GLU A 130 -2.76 -4.18 4.28
N LEU A 131 -2.63 -3.91 5.56
CA LEU A 131 -2.24 -2.59 6.05
C LEU A 131 -0.77 -2.67 6.43
N ALA A 132 0.03 -1.80 5.85
CA ALA A 132 1.47 -1.77 6.05
C ALA A 132 1.90 -0.41 6.59
N SER A 133 2.82 -0.42 7.56
CA SER A 133 3.37 0.80 8.14
C SER A 133 4.88 0.71 8.20
N TYR A 134 5.57 1.67 7.57
CA TYR A 134 7.03 1.77 7.69
C TYR A 134 7.43 2.12 9.11
N ARG A 135 8.56 1.56 9.56
CA ARG A 135 9.19 1.84 10.86
C ARG A 135 10.22 2.96 10.80
N PHE A 136 10.31 3.63 9.66
CA PHE A 136 11.26 4.72 9.43
C PHE A 136 10.68 5.77 8.51
N ASP A 137 11.16 6.98 8.63
CA ASP A 137 10.93 8.06 7.69
C ASP A 137 12.18 8.27 6.84
N PRO A 138 12.04 8.47 5.52
CA PRO A 138 13.18 8.77 4.66
C PRO A 138 13.73 10.17 4.97
N PRO A 139 15.04 10.41 4.74
CA PRO A 139 15.59 11.76 4.80
C PRO A 139 14.85 12.73 3.86
N ASN A 140 14.80 14.01 4.21
CA ASN A 140 14.16 15.04 3.41
C ASN A 140 14.63 14.99 1.94
N GLY A 141 13.65 14.95 1.03
CA GLY A 141 13.92 14.89 -0.41
C GLY A 141 14.15 13.48 -0.95
N SER A 142 14.11 12.46 -0.08
CA SER A 142 14.21 11.04 -0.45
C SER A 142 12.90 10.30 -0.26
N THR A 143 12.79 9.14 -0.91
CA THR A 143 11.64 8.24 -0.82
C THR A 143 11.98 6.98 -0.03
N HIS A 144 10.98 6.26 0.47
CA HIS A 144 11.16 4.93 1.08
C HIS A 144 11.86 3.96 0.12
N SER A 145 11.55 4.01 -1.18
CA SER A 145 12.17 3.16 -2.18
C SER A 145 13.68 3.40 -2.31
N GLU A 146 14.12 4.65 -2.22
CA GLU A 146 15.55 4.99 -2.28
C GLU A 146 16.28 4.49 -1.04
N VAL A 147 15.72 4.71 0.16
CA VAL A 147 16.29 4.16 1.41
C VAL A 147 16.38 2.63 1.33
N LEU A 148 15.31 1.96 0.91
CA LEU A 148 15.30 0.49 0.79
C LEU A 148 16.28 -0.02 -0.27
N THR A 149 16.53 0.74 -1.33
CA THR A 149 17.54 0.41 -2.34
C THR A 149 18.94 0.42 -1.71
N VAL A 150 19.28 1.45 -0.94
CA VAL A 150 20.57 1.53 -0.23
C VAL A 150 20.67 0.44 0.85
N ALA A 151 19.61 0.26 1.64
CA ALA A 151 19.55 -0.80 2.66
C ALA A 151 19.73 -2.21 2.05
N HIS A 152 19.15 -2.45 0.87
CA HIS A 152 19.35 -3.70 0.15
C HIS A 152 20.81 -3.92 -0.24
N ILE A 153 21.50 -2.90 -0.74
CA ILE A 153 22.94 -2.98 -1.08
C ILE A 153 23.76 -3.34 0.16
N LEU A 154 23.48 -2.67 1.30
CA LEU A 154 24.15 -2.93 2.57
C LEU A 154 23.89 -4.35 3.08
N ARG A 155 22.64 -4.80 3.03
CA ARG A 155 22.25 -6.17 3.36
C ARG A 155 23.02 -7.21 2.55
N VAL A 156 23.08 -7.02 1.23
CA VAL A 156 23.81 -7.95 0.34
C VAL A 156 25.29 -7.98 0.69
N LYS A 157 25.90 -6.82 0.94
CA LYS A 157 27.31 -6.71 1.36
C LYS A 157 27.56 -7.42 2.69
N ALA A 158 26.60 -7.36 3.61
CA ALA A 158 26.66 -8.05 4.90
C ALA A 158 26.35 -9.56 4.82
N GLY A 159 25.89 -10.07 3.68
CA GLY A 159 25.47 -11.48 3.53
C GLY A 159 24.17 -11.82 4.27
N ALA A 160 23.39 -10.84 4.68
CA ALA A 160 22.13 -11.05 5.42
C ALA A 160 21.00 -11.50 4.50
N ALA A 161 20.16 -12.42 4.97
CA ALA A 161 19.05 -12.99 4.19
C ALA A 161 17.92 -11.98 3.92
N ALA A 162 17.68 -11.05 4.85
CA ALA A 162 16.61 -10.05 4.77
C ALA A 162 17.13 -8.65 5.15
N ILE A 163 16.37 -7.60 4.78
CA ILE A 163 16.61 -6.25 5.29
C ILE A 163 16.15 -6.21 6.74
N GLU A 164 17.04 -5.77 7.62
CA GLU A 164 16.81 -5.57 9.05
C GLU A 164 16.90 -4.08 9.39
N GLY A 165 16.48 -3.71 10.60
CA GLY A 165 16.49 -2.31 11.04
C GLY A 165 17.86 -1.65 10.98
N CYS A 166 18.96 -2.38 11.25
CA CYS A 166 20.32 -1.87 11.13
C CYS A 166 20.67 -1.45 9.69
N HIS A 167 20.27 -2.24 8.68
CA HIS A 167 20.52 -1.90 7.28
C HIS A 167 19.78 -0.62 6.86
N VAL A 168 18.58 -0.39 7.44
CA VAL A 168 17.81 0.84 7.21
C VAL A 168 18.46 2.03 7.89
N ALA A 169 18.90 1.87 9.16
CA ALA A 169 19.59 2.92 9.89
C ALA A 169 20.88 3.35 9.19
N ASP A 170 21.71 2.41 8.78
CA ASP A 170 22.95 2.66 8.04
C ASP A 170 22.68 3.33 6.68
N ALA A 171 21.58 2.96 6.01
CA ALA A 171 21.16 3.59 4.75
C ALA A 171 20.78 5.05 4.94
N ILE A 172 19.98 5.35 5.97
CA ILE A 172 19.57 6.71 6.31
C ILE A 172 20.78 7.56 6.68
N GLU A 173 21.67 7.05 7.52
CA GLU A 173 22.90 7.73 7.89
C GLU A 173 23.76 8.08 6.66
N LYS A 174 24.00 7.10 5.79
CA LYS A 174 24.76 7.29 4.56
C LYS A 174 24.13 8.36 3.66
N MET A 175 22.84 8.30 3.40
CA MET A 175 22.13 9.25 2.54
C MET A 175 22.15 10.67 3.13
N THR A 176 22.05 10.79 4.46
CA THR A 176 22.12 12.07 5.16
C THR A 176 23.53 12.69 5.05
N HIS A 177 24.59 11.90 5.21
CA HIS A 177 25.95 12.35 5.04
C HIS A 177 26.27 12.78 3.61
N GLU A 178 25.85 12.01 2.61
CA GLU A 178 26.04 12.36 1.19
C GLU A 178 25.32 13.68 0.85
N SER A 179 24.12 13.92 1.39
CA SER A 179 23.39 15.17 1.24
C SER A 179 24.12 16.35 1.90
N ALA A 180 24.67 16.15 3.10
CA ALA A 180 25.42 17.19 3.82
C ALA A 180 26.74 17.55 3.09
N GLN A 181 27.46 16.57 2.57
CA GLN A 181 28.68 16.78 1.77
C GLN A 181 28.37 17.56 0.49
N SER A 182 27.27 17.24 -0.20
CA SER A 182 26.84 17.99 -1.38
C SER A 182 26.56 19.47 -1.11
N LEU A 183 26.19 19.86 0.10
CA LEU A 183 26.02 21.25 0.50
C LEU A 183 27.34 21.94 0.89
N SER A 184 28.30 21.19 1.44
CA SER A 184 29.60 21.70 1.87
C SER A 184 30.60 21.86 0.74
N ASP A 185 30.50 21.05 -0.32
CA ASP A 185 31.40 21.05 -1.48
C ASP A 185 31.06 22.13 -2.54
N LYS A 186 30.03 22.94 -2.32
CA LYS A 186 29.82 24.12 -3.15
C LYS A 186 30.88 25.15 -2.82
N SER A 187 32.05 24.97 -3.39
CA SER A 187 33.04 26.07 -3.46
C SER A 187 32.38 27.27 -4.06
N LEU A 188 32.35 28.39 -3.29
CA LEU A 188 31.95 29.69 -3.80
C LEU A 188 32.75 29.98 -5.08
N PRO A 189 32.14 30.46 -6.17
CA PRO A 189 32.91 30.88 -7.33
C PRO A 189 33.99 31.84 -6.87
N GLN A 190 35.24 31.50 -7.14
CA GLN A 190 36.37 32.42 -6.91
C GLN A 190 36.15 33.57 -7.88
N ASN A 191 35.94 34.77 -7.33
CA ASN A 191 35.92 36.03 -8.08
C ASN A 191 37.26 36.30 -8.72
#